data_5482518915446ae2e4f6c73edc1d538b
#
_entry.id   5482518915446ae2e4f6c73edc1d538b
#
_cell.length_a   1.000
_cell.length_b   1.000
_cell.length_c   1.000
_cell.angle_alpha   90.00
_cell.angle_beta   90.00
_cell.angle_gamma   90.00
#
_symmetry.space_group_name_H-M   'P 1'
#
loop_
_entity.id
_entity.type
_entity.pdbx_description
1 polymer ?
#
loop_
_entity_poly.entity_id
_entity_poly.type
_entity_poly.pdbx_seq_one_letter_code
_entity_poly.pdbx_strand_id
1 'polypeptide(L)'
;MSALVELENLTVRLLVEGELQTVLSDVSLTIAPGEALGLVGESGSGKSMTARSIARLLPAGAEVSGAIRYDGREVGELRGRDLRAYRGDVGFVFQDPRAHVNPVRQIGDFMTEALRLHDVSRADASRRAIAALADVGVKDGERRLGQYPHELSGGLLQRVMIAATLLTEPRLLLADEPTTALDVTTQAEVMAILDELRRDRGLALLFITHDLDLAGAVCDRTAVMYAGAVVETRDSDKLHSDPLHPYTAALAVARPRVDATAERLTTIAGRSQSAYEAPPACPFSPRCPHVQDRCTEERPPLRELDGGQVRCVRAEELRGDLAVSSHG
;
A
#
# COMPACT_ATOMS: atom_id res chain seq x y z
N MET A 1 -12.77 -18.15 -4.51
CA MET A 1 -12.11 -18.28 -3.19
C MET A 1 -12.55 -17.09 -2.35
N SER A 2 -12.74 -17.25 -1.02
CA SER A 2 -13.07 -16.12 -0.14
C SER A 2 -11.85 -15.19 -0.04
N ALA A 3 -12.08 -13.88 0.01
CA ALA A 3 -11.02 -12.89 0.22
C ALA A 3 -10.38 -13.07 1.61
N LEU A 4 -9.07 -12.83 1.73
CA LEU A 4 -8.38 -12.75 3.02
C LEU A 4 -8.70 -11.41 3.71
N VAL A 5 -8.66 -10.33 2.93
CA VAL A 5 -9.07 -8.98 3.38
C VAL A 5 -10.19 -8.48 2.49
N GLU A 6 -11.19 -7.88 3.11
CA GLU A 6 -12.30 -7.22 2.43
C GLU A 6 -12.56 -5.87 3.10
N LEU A 7 -12.50 -4.81 2.32
CA LEU A 7 -12.98 -3.49 2.69
C LEU A 7 -14.30 -3.22 1.95
N GLU A 8 -15.32 -2.83 2.67
CA GLU A 8 -16.64 -2.54 2.14
C GLU A 8 -17.07 -1.13 2.57
N ASN A 9 -17.13 -0.22 1.59
CA ASN A 9 -17.54 1.17 1.75
C ASN A 9 -16.83 1.88 2.93
N LEU A 10 -15.53 1.57 3.12
CA LEU A 10 -14.75 2.10 4.23
C LEU A 10 -14.62 3.61 4.12
N THR A 11 -15.11 4.30 5.13
CA THR A 11 -14.94 5.75 5.29
C THR A 11 -14.25 6.02 6.63
N VAL A 12 -13.21 6.84 6.60
CA VAL A 12 -12.44 7.22 7.79
C VAL A 12 -12.41 8.73 7.91
N ARG A 13 -12.72 9.23 9.09
CA ARG A 13 -12.63 10.65 9.47
C ARG A 13 -11.63 10.80 10.60
N LEU A 14 -10.80 11.80 10.52
CA LEU A 14 -9.80 12.13 11.53
C LEU A 14 -10.07 13.53 12.10
N LEU A 15 -9.76 13.71 13.36
CA LEU A 15 -9.77 15.04 13.98
C LEU A 15 -8.53 15.80 13.54
N VAL A 16 -8.71 16.83 12.70
CA VAL A 16 -7.64 17.71 12.21
C VAL A 16 -8.02 19.13 12.61
N GLU A 17 -7.16 19.79 13.39
CA GLU A 17 -7.37 21.18 13.88
C GLU A 17 -8.74 21.39 14.59
N GLY A 18 -9.25 20.34 15.24
CA GLY A 18 -10.51 20.40 15.97
C GLY A 18 -11.76 20.06 15.14
N GLU A 19 -11.60 19.79 13.82
CA GLU A 19 -12.69 19.41 12.94
C GLU A 19 -12.50 17.97 12.41
N LEU A 20 -13.62 17.24 12.27
CA LEU A 20 -13.62 15.91 11.68
C LEU A 20 -13.53 16.01 10.16
N GLN A 21 -12.36 15.68 9.60
CA GLN A 21 -12.10 15.67 8.18
C GLN A 21 -12.08 14.26 7.62
N THR A 22 -12.76 14.06 6.49
CA THR A 22 -12.76 12.78 5.78
C THR A 22 -11.40 12.56 5.11
N VAL A 23 -10.75 11.43 5.39
CA VAL A 23 -9.46 11.03 4.79
C VAL A 23 -9.58 9.83 3.88
N LEU A 24 -10.55 8.94 4.14
CA LEU A 24 -10.99 7.88 3.24
C LEU A 24 -12.49 8.01 3.03
N SER A 25 -12.94 7.79 1.81
CA SER A 25 -14.33 7.96 1.44
C SER A 25 -14.78 6.82 0.52
N ASP A 26 -15.62 5.93 1.04
CA ASP A 26 -16.22 4.84 0.27
C ASP A 26 -15.16 3.96 -0.44
N VAL A 27 -14.16 3.49 0.33
CA VAL A 27 -13.11 2.60 -0.18
C VAL A 27 -13.61 1.16 -0.09
N SER A 28 -13.69 0.51 -1.24
CA SER A 28 -13.98 -0.92 -1.35
C SER A 28 -12.86 -1.60 -2.13
N LEU A 29 -12.27 -2.65 -1.55
CA LEU A 29 -11.24 -3.48 -2.19
C LEU A 29 -11.17 -4.85 -1.51
N THR A 30 -10.60 -5.80 -2.22
CA THR A 30 -10.37 -7.16 -1.72
C THR A 30 -8.94 -7.60 -1.98
N ILE A 31 -8.40 -8.43 -1.08
CA ILE A 31 -7.10 -9.10 -1.25
C ILE A 31 -7.34 -10.59 -1.03
N ALA A 32 -7.01 -11.41 -2.02
CA ALA A 32 -7.10 -12.86 -1.90
C ALA A 32 -5.89 -13.44 -1.12
N PRO A 33 -5.98 -14.65 -0.56
CA PRO A 33 -4.81 -15.33 -0.01
C PRO A 33 -3.70 -15.48 -1.07
N GLY A 34 -2.47 -15.07 -0.74
CA GLY A 34 -1.31 -15.12 -1.63
C GLY A 34 -1.29 -14.07 -2.75
N GLU A 35 -2.31 -13.23 -2.87
CA GLU A 35 -2.37 -12.14 -3.84
C GLU A 35 -1.45 -10.98 -3.45
N ALA A 36 -0.78 -10.39 -4.43
CA ALA A 36 -0.18 -9.07 -4.31
C ALA A 36 -1.11 -8.01 -4.93
N LEU A 37 -1.69 -7.15 -4.08
CA LEU A 37 -2.47 -6.00 -4.51
C LEU A 37 -1.63 -4.72 -4.39
N GLY A 38 -1.41 -4.03 -5.50
CA GLY A 38 -0.84 -2.69 -5.53
C GLY A 38 -1.86 -1.63 -5.10
N LEU A 39 -1.42 -0.61 -4.38
CA LEU A 39 -2.23 0.55 -4.05
C LEU A 39 -1.45 1.81 -4.45
N VAL A 40 -1.86 2.45 -5.55
CA VAL A 40 -1.10 3.52 -6.21
C VAL A 40 -1.90 4.83 -6.22
N GLY A 41 -1.20 5.95 -6.22
CA GLY A 41 -1.79 7.29 -6.31
C GLY A 41 -0.85 8.37 -5.81
N GLU A 42 -1.21 9.64 -6.03
CA GLU A 42 -0.44 10.78 -5.53
C GLU A 42 -0.35 10.82 -4.01
N SER A 43 0.60 11.62 -3.47
CA SER A 43 0.67 11.87 -2.03
C SER A 43 -0.65 12.48 -1.52
N GLY A 44 -1.10 12.04 -0.34
CA GLY A 44 -2.38 12.47 0.24
C GLY A 44 -3.62 11.77 -0.33
N SER A 45 -3.50 10.81 -1.27
CA SER A 45 -4.65 10.10 -1.83
C SER A 45 -5.31 9.09 -0.88
N GLY A 46 -4.73 8.81 0.31
CA GLY A 46 -5.31 7.91 1.32
C GLY A 46 -4.66 6.53 1.44
N LYS A 47 -3.65 6.20 0.64
CA LYS A 47 -3.00 4.87 0.61
C LYS A 47 -2.53 4.36 1.98
N SER A 48 -1.66 5.12 2.65
CA SER A 48 -1.16 4.75 3.98
C SER A 48 -2.27 4.67 5.02
N MET A 49 -3.31 5.50 4.89
CA MET A 49 -4.46 5.46 5.79
C MET A 49 -5.28 4.19 5.60
N THR A 50 -5.41 3.70 4.37
CA THR A 50 -6.05 2.41 4.06
C THR A 50 -5.30 1.26 4.74
N ALA A 51 -3.95 1.18 4.61
CA ALA A 51 -3.16 0.16 5.29
C ALA A 51 -3.26 0.27 6.81
N ARG A 52 -3.19 1.48 7.37
CA ARG A 52 -3.35 1.71 8.82
C ARG A 52 -4.74 1.33 9.33
N SER A 53 -5.78 1.50 8.51
CA SER A 53 -7.14 1.05 8.85
C SER A 53 -7.20 -0.47 8.97
N ILE A 54 -6.65 -1.19 7.99
CA ILE A 54 -6.53 -2.65 8.03
C ILE A 54 -5.75 -3.08 9.28
N ALA A 55 -4.58 -2.50 9.53
CA ALA A 55 -3.73 -2.85 10.68
C ALA A 55 -4.32 -2.42 12.05
N ARG A 56 -5.44 -1.69 12.10
CA ARG A 56 -5.97 -1.04 13.32
C ARG A 56 -4.94 -0.12 14.00
N LEU A 57 -4.26 0.69 13.19
CA LEU A 57 -3.26 1.67 13.60
C LEU A 57 -3.73 3.11 13.34
N LEU A 58 -5.04 3.34 13.33
CA LEU A 58 -5.60 4.69 13.21
C LEU A 58 -5.34 5.49 14.49
N PRO A 59 -5.18 6.83 14.37
CA PRO A 59 -5.05 7.71 15.52
C PRO A 59 -6.26 7.61 16.47
N ALA A 60 -6.05 7.94 17.74
CA ALA A 60 -7.13 8.03 18.70
C ALA A 60 -8.16 9.09 18.26
N GLY A 61 -9.45 8.79 18.42
CA GLY A 61 -10.53 9.66 17.98
C GLY A 61 -10.88 9.55 16.49
N ALA A 62 -10.29 8.63 15.74
CA ALA A 62 -10.71 8.33 14.37
C ALA A 62 -12.12 7.75 14.37
N GLU A 63 -12.99 8.27 13.50
CA GLU A 63 -14.30 7.70 13.20
C GLU A 63 -14.20 6.82 11.97
N VAL A 64 -14.70 5.58 12.09
CA VAL A 64 -14.67 4.58 11.01
C VAL A 64 -16.09 4.11 10.76
N SER A 65 -16.51 4.11 9.48
CA SER A 65 -17.76 3.50 9.02
C SER A 65 -17.49 2.62 7.80
N GLY A 66 -18.45 1.74 7.45
CA GLY A 66 -18.22 0.63 6.54
C GLY A 66 -17.65 -0.56 7.30
N ALA A 67 -17.13 -1.56 6.58
CA ALA A 67 -16.62 -2.78 7.18
C ALA A 67 -15.18 -3.09 6.74
N ILE A 68 -14.40 -3.67 7.65
CA ILE A 68 -13.10 -4.29 7.38
C ILE A 68 -13.19 -5.72 7.87
N ARG A 69 -13.11 -6.68 6.94
CA ARG A 69 -13.11 -8.11 7.29
C ARG A 69 -11.75 -8.73 7.00
N TYR A 70 -11.33 -9.57 7.90
CA TYR A 70 -10.14 -10.42 7.76
C TYR A 70 -10.55 -11.88 7.97
N ASP A 71 -10.34 -12.70 6.96
CA ASP A 71 -10.75 -14.11 6.96
C ASP A 71 -12.24 -14.25 7.34
N GLY A 72 -13.09 -13.38 6.78
CA GLY A 72 -14.54 -13.30 7.03
C GLY A 72 -14.97 -12.69 8.37
N ARG A 73 -14.02 -12.31 9.26
CA ARG A 73 -14.32 -11.76 10.60
C ARG A 73 -14.18 -10.24 10.59
N GLU A 74 -15.13 -9.54 11.19
CA GLU A 74 -15.09 -8.08 11.33
C GLU A 74 -13.93 -7.64 12.24
N VAL A 75 -12.96 -6.92 11.65
CA VAL A 75 -11.73 -6.48 12.35
C VAL A 75 -12.04 -5.50 13.46
N GLY A 76 -13.04 -4.64 13.28
CA GLY A 76 -13.48 -3.66 14.27
C GLY A 76 -13.94 -4.28 15.60
N GLU A 77 -14.47 -5.50 15.56
CA GLU A 77 -15.02 -6.22 16.70
C GLU A 77 -13.99 -7.05 17.47
N LEU A 78 -12.82 -7.32 16.90
CA LEU A 78 -11.79 -8.15 17.53
C LEU A 78 -11.32 -7.54 18.87
N ARG A 79 -11.21 -8.37 19.89
CA ARG A 79 -10.77 -8.00 21.26
C ARG A 79 -9.87 -9.08 21.85
N GLY A 80 -9.10 -8.73 22.85
CA GLY A 80 -8.33 -9.67 23.66
C GLY A 80 -7.46 -10.62 22.85
N ARG A 81 -7.72 -11.93 22.98
CA ARG A 81 -6.96 -13.00 22.31
C ARG A 81 -7.09 -12.94 20.79
N ASP A 82 -8.31 -12.68 20.28
CA ASP A 82 -8.53 -12.62 18.83
C ASP A 82 -7.81 -11.44 18.18
N LEU A 83 -7.80 -10.27 18.86
CA LEU A 83 -7.03 -9.12 18.38
C LEU A 83 -5.53 -9.39 18.40
N ARG A 84 -5.04 -10.15 19.39
CA ARG A 84 -3.61 -10.52 19.44
C ARG A 84 -3.26 -11.47 18.30
N ALA A 85 -4.09 -12.47 18.02
CA ALA A 85 -3.92 -13.38 16.90
C ALA A 85 -3.90 -12.62 15.58
N TYR A 86 -4.89 -11.73 15.35
CA TYR A 86 -4.95 -10.88 14.17
C TYR A 86 -3.67 -10.04 13.97
N ARG A 87 -3.13 -9.47 15.04
CA ARG A 87 -1.88 -8.70 14.97
C ARG A 87 -0.64 -9.56 14.70
N GLY A 88 -0.70 -10.86 14.97
CA GLY A 88 0.33 -11.81 14.57
C GLY A 88 0.25 -12.13 13.08
N ASP A 89 -0.97 -12.21 12.55
CA ASP A 89 -1.25 -12.53 11.14
C ASP A 89 -0.99 -11.36 10.17
N VAL A 90 -0.96 -10.11 10.66
CA VAL A 90 -0.80 -8.90 9.85
C VAL A 90 0.51 -8.20 10.16
N GLY A 91 1.46 -8.31 9.25
CA GLY A 91 2.72 -7.59 9.28
C GLY A 91 2.59 -6.19 8.68
N PHE A 92 3.34 -5.22 9.21
CA PHE A 92 3.38 -3.86 8.68
C PHE A 92 4.82 -3.38 8.49
N VAL A 93 5.17 -3.03 7.25
CA VAL A 93 6.45 -2.38 6.90
C VAL A 93 6.18 -0.92 6.63
N PHE A 94 6.76 -0.04 7.44
CA PHE A 94 6.58 1.41 7.36
C PHE A 94 7.52 2.06 6.36
N GLN A 95 7.11 3.22 5.84
CA GLN A 95 7.85 4.01 4.85
C GLN A 95 9.22 4.48 5.37
N ASP A 96 9.28 4.97 6.60
CA ASP A 96 10.54 5.39 7.24
C ASP A 96 10.92 4.41 8.36
N PRO A 97 11.93 3.54 8.13
CA PRO A 97 12.36 2.59 9.14
C PRO A 97 12.93 3.25 10.40
N ARG A 98 13.51 4.46 10.28
CA ARG A 98 14.12 5.16 11.42
C ARG A 98 13.09 5.73 12.37
N ALA A 99 11.94 6.16 11.85
CA ALA A 99 10.84 6.69 12.66
C ALA A 99 10.15 5.61 13.51
N HIS A 100 10.33 4.32 13.16
CA HIS A 100 9.60 3.20 13.77
C HIS A 100 10.48 2.24 14.57
N VAL A 101 11.76 2.53 14.71
CA VAL A 101 12.67 1.77 15.56
C VAL A 101 13.23 2.67 16.68
N ASN A 102 13.30 2.13 17.88
CA ASN A 102 13.88 2.87 19.02
C ASN A 102 15.40 3.00 18.84
N PRO A 103 15.96 4.22 18.65
CA PRO A 103 17.38 4.42 18.32
C PRO A 103 18.35 4.03 19.42
N VAL A 104 17.89 3.89 20.67
CA VAL A 104 18.72 3.52 21.83
C VAL A 104 18.62 2.03 22.18
N ARG A 105 17.88 1.23 21.39
CA ARG A 105 17.82 -0.23 21.53
C ARG A 105 18.61 -0.91 20.41
N GLN A 106 19.23 -2.03 20.73
CA GLN A 106 19.90 -2.87 19.74
C GLN A 106 18.90 -3.50 18.77
N ILE A 107 19.35 -3.76 17.55
CA ILE A 107 18.55 -4.43 16.49
C ILE A 107 18.01 -5.78 16.99
N GLY A 108 18.80 -6.55 17.70
CA GLY A 108 18.38 -7.84 18.25
C GLY A 108 17.22 -7.74 19.24
N ASP A 109 17.19 -6.71 20.06
CA ASP A 109 16.07 -6.49 20.99
C ASP A 109 14.79 -6.13 20.24
N PHE A 110 14.89 -5.29 19.22
CA PHE A 110 13.78 -4.91 18.36
C PHE A 110 13.23 -6.13 17.60
N MET A 111 14.08 -6.85 16.88
CA MET A 111 13.66 -7.98 16.05
C MET A 111 13.02 -9.12 16.87
N THR A 112 13.55 -9.39 18.05
CA THR A 112 13.10 -10.54 18.85
C THR A 112 11.93 -10.22 19.78
N GLU A 113 11.52 -8.97 19.90
CA GLU A 113 10.49 -8.53 20.86
C GLU A 113 9.17 -9.26 20.65
N ALA A 114 8.68 -9.32 19.40
CA ALA A 114 7.42 -10.01 19.08
C ALA A 114 7.47 -11.50 19.45
N LEU A 115 8.56 -12.20 19.13
CA LEU A 115 8.72 -13.62 19.47
C LEU A 115 8.74 -13.86 20.97
N ARG A 116 9.40 -12.98 21.73
CA ARG A 116 9.47 -13.08 23.20
C ARG A 116 8.12 -12.85 23.89
N LEU A 117 7.24 -12.06 23.28
CA LEU A 117 5.86 -11.87 23.74
C LEU A 117 4.99 -13.13 23.53
N HIS A 118 5.48 -14.09 22.73
CA HIS A 118 4.87 -15.40 22.49
C HIS A 118 5.64 -16.56 23.15
N ASP A 119 6.33 -16.28 24.26
CA ASP A 119 7.05 -17.27 25.09
C ASP A 119 8.21 -18.00 24.38
N VAL A 120 8.73 -17.45 23.26
CA VAL A 120 9.92 -17.98 22.60
C VAL A 120 11.17 -17.61 23.40
N SER A 121 12.03 -18.60 23.67
CA SER A 121 13.27 -18.38 24.41
C SER A 121 14.16 -17.35 23.70
N ARG A 122 14.98 -16.61 24.48
CA ARG A 122 15.90 -15.60 23.90
C ARG A 122 16.86 -16.22 22.87
N ALA A 123 17.37 -17.41 23.16
CA ALA A 123 18.29 -18.12 22.26
C ALA A 123 17.60 -18.52 20.95
N ASP A 124 16.36 -19.02 21.01
CA ASP A 124 15.55 -19.36 19.85
C ASP A 124 15.19 -18.14 19.03
N ALA A 125 14.74 -17.08 19.69
CA ALA A 125 14.39 -15.83 19.03
C ALA A 125 15.59 -15.25 18.28
N SER A 126 16.79 -15.26 18.88
CA SER A 126 18.03 -14.81 18.22
C SER A 126 18.39 -15.68 17.00
N ARG A 127 18.26 -17.01 17.11
CA ARG A 127 18.52 -17.92 15.96
C ARG A 127 17.56 -17.63 14.80
N ARG A 128 16.26 -17.47 15.09
CA ARG A 128 15.25 -17.11 14.07
C ARG A 128 15.52 -15.75 13.47
N ALA A 129 15.92 -14.77 14.27
CA ALA A 129 16.27 -13.44 13.77
C ALA A 129 17.48 -13.46 12.82
N ILE A 130 18.53 -14.24 13.13
CA ILE A 130 19.69 -14.43 12.25
C ILE A 130 19.28 -15.09 10.93
N ALA A 131 18.43 -16.12 10.96
CA ALA A 131 17.90 -16.77 9.77
C ALA A 131 17.08 -15.80 8.92
N ALA A 132 16.16 -15.03 9.53
CA ALA A 132 15.35 -14.04 8.83
C ALA A 132 16.20 -12.91 8.21
N LEU A 133 17.30 -12.50 8.84
CA LEU A 133 18.26 -11.57 8.26
C LEU A 133 18.93 -12.15 7.00
N ALA A 134 19.27 -13.44 7.03
CA ALA A 134 19.83 -14.14 5.85
C ALA A 134 18.82 -14.20 4.71
N ASP A 135 17.54 -14.49 4.98
CA ASP A 135 16.44 -14.53 3.99
C ASP A 135 16.29 -13.19 3.23
N VAL A 136 16.59 -12.07 3.88
CA VAL A 136 16.56 -10.74 3.24
C VAL A 136 17.94 -10.26 2.75
N GLY A 137 18.91 -11.18 2.61
CA GLY A 137 20.24 -10.89 2.07
C GLY A 137 21.16 -10.09 3.00
N VAL A 138 20.84 -10.03 4.32
CA VAL A 138 21.69 -9.37 5.32
C VAL A 138 22.73 -10.36 5.85
N LYS A 139 24.00 -10.09 5.53
CA LYS A 139 25.15 -10.89 6.00
C LYS A 139 25.52 -10.53 7.45
N ASP A 140 26.24 -11.46 8.09
CA ASP A 140 26.75 -11.29 9.47
C ASP A 140 25.65 -11.01 10.50
N GLY A 141 24.53 -11.75 10.41
CA GLY A 141 23.33 -11.54 11.22
C GLY A 141 23.62 -11.41 12.72
N GLU A 142 24.50 -12.26 13.29
CA GLU A 142 24.88 -12.20 14.70
C GLU A 142 25.49 -10.85 15.09
N ARG A 143 26.42 -10.33 14.28
CA ARG A 143 26.98 -8.99 14.46
C ARG A 143 25.91 -7.91 14.34
N ARG A 144 24.97 -8.05 13.39
CA ARG A 144 23.89 -7.07 13.15
C ARG A 144 22.94 -6.95 14.33
N LEU A 145 22.63 -8.07 15.00
CA LEU A 145 21.78 -8.05 16.19
C LEU A 145 22.37 -7.19 17.33
N GLY A 146 23.70 -7.10 17.43
CA GLY A 146 24.39 -6.28 18.45
C GLY A 146 24.49 -4.78 18.10
N GLN A 147 24.16 -4.39 16.87
CA GLN A 147 24.24 -3.00 16.41
C GLN A 147 23.01 -2.19 16.79
N TYR A 148 23.18 -0.87 16.75
CA TYR A 148 22.10 0.10 16.91
C TYR A 148 21.59 0.59 15.54
N PRO A 149 20.35 1.08 15.43
CA PRO A 149 19.77 1.55 14.16
C PRO A 149 20.62 2.60 13.42
N HIS A 150 21.27 3.50 14.15
CA HIS A 150 22.12 4.55 13.56
C HIS A 150 23.43 4.03 12.96
N GLU A 151 23.85 2.81 13.29
CA GLU A 151 25.04 2.16 12.72
C GLU A 151 24.75 1.44 11.38
N LEU A 152 23.48 1.41 10.94
CA LEU A 152 23.04 0.78 9.71
C LEU A 152 22.74 1.81 8.62
N SER A 153 23.06 1.47 7.37
CA SER A 153 22.56 2.24 6.22
C SER A 153 21.04 2.15 6.10
N GLY A 154 20.40 3.10 5.39
CA GLY A 154 18.97 3.09 5.20
C GLY A 154 18.44 1.78 4.60
N GLY A 155 19.08 1.30 3.53
CA GLY A 155 18.68 0.04 2.89
C GLY A 155 18.90 -1.19 3.78
N LEU A 156 19.98 -1.20 4.58
CA LEU A 156 20.21 -2.29 5.52
C LEU A 156 19.17 -2.29 6.64
N LEU A 157 18.83 -1.11 7.18
CA LEU A 157 17.79 -0.98 8.22
C LEU A 157 16.42 -1.38 7.65
N GLN A 158 16.11 -1.01 6.40
CA GLN A 158 14.86 -1.42 5.74
C GLN A 158 14.75 -2.96 5.64
N ARG A 159 15.83 -3.64 5.22
CA ARG A 159 15.86 -5.11 5.19
C ARG A 159 15.68 -5.72 6.58
N VAL A 160 16.29 -5.12 7.61
CA VAL A 160 16.08 -5.53 9.01
C VAL A 160 14.62 -5.39 9.43
N MET A 161 13.94 -4.28 9.05
CA MET A 161 12.52 -4.08 9.34
C MET A 161 11.63 -5.11 8.65
N ILE A 162 11.93 -5.42 7.39
CA ILE A 162 11.23 -6.49 6.65
C ILE A 162 11.43 -7.84 7.33
N ALA A 163 12.69 -8.20 7.65
CA ALA A 163 13.00 -9.45 8.36
C ALA A 163 12.28 -9.54 9.71
N ALA A 164 12.28 -8.45 10.48
CA ALA A 164 11.59 -8.39 11.78
C ALA A 164 10.08 -8.61 11.63
N THR A 165 9.47 -8.02 10.61
CA THR A 165 8.03 -8.18 10.33
C THR A 165 7.70 -9.63 9.94
N LEU A 166 8.57 -10.29 9.17
CA LEU A 166 8.37 -11.66 8.70
C LEU A 166 8.66 -12.73 9.76
N LEU A 167 9.28 -12.37 10.88
CA LEU A 167 9.57 -13.31 12.00
C LEU A 167 8.31 -13.88 12.65
N THR A 168 7.19 -13.18 12.58
CA THR A 168 5.89 -13.66 13.08
C THR A 168 5.13 -14.52 12.08
N GLU A 169 5.71 -14.76 10.90
CA GLU A 169 5.11 -15.54 9.81
C GLU A 169 3.69 -15.04 9.45
N PRO A 170 3.54 -13.75 9.15
CA PRO A 170 2.23 -13.17 8.89
C PRO A 170 1.60 -13.77 7.61
N ARG A 171 0.26 -13.81 7.57
CA ARG A 171 -0.51 -14.18 6.37
C ARG A 171 -0.73 -13.00 5.43
N LEU A 172 -0.64 -11.77 5.96
CA LEU A 172 -0.78 -10.52 5.22
C LEU A 172 0.37 -9.58 5.55
N LEU A 173 1.02 -9.04 4.53
CA LEU A 173 2.02 -7.99 4.66
C LEU A 173 1.45 -6.68 4.10
N LEU A 174 1.43 -5.64 4.91
CA LEU A 174 1.12 -4.27 4.52
C LEU A 174 2.46 -3.52 4.36
N ALA A 175 2.85 -3.21 3.14
CA ALA A 175 4.11 -2.56 2.81
C ALA A 175 3.84 -1.11 2.33
N ASP A 176 4.00 -0.15 3.25
CA ASP A 176 3.73 1.27 3.00
C ASP A 176 5.00 1.94 2.46
N GLU A 177 5.09 2.12 1.15
CA GLU A 177 6.22 2.69 0.42
C GLU A 177 7.59 2.12 0.89
N PRO A 178 7.77 0.80 0.93
CA PRO A 178 8.91 0.17 1.60
C PRO A 178 10.27 0.46 0.94
N THR A 179 10.30 1.15 -0.19
CA THR A 179 11.51 1.39 -0.99
C THR A 179 11.80 2.86 -1.27
N THR A 180 10.96 3.79 -0.82
CA THR A 180 11.07 5.23 -1.15
C THR A 180 12.39 5.87 -0.70
N ALA A 181 13.01 5.38 0.36
CA ALA A 181 14.28 5.89 0.88
C ALA A 181 15.52 5.14 0.35
N LEU A 182 15.34 4.27 -0.68
CA LEU A 182 16.40 3.41 -1.21
C LEU A 182 16.84 3.86 -2.60
N ASP A 183 18.09 3.61 -2.94
CA ASP A 183 18.57 3.70 -4.31
C ASP A 183 17.94 2.59 -5.18
N VAL A 184 17.93 2.82 -6.51
CA VAL A 184 17.25 1.94 -7.48
C VAL A 184 17.72 0.47 -7.40
N THR A 185 19.00 0.24 -7.16
CA THR A 185 19.56 -1.11 -7.06
C THR A 185 19.06 -1.82 -5.81
N THR A 186 19.15 -1.15 -4.66
CA THR A 186 18.65 -1.68 -3.38
C THR A 186 17.14 -1.87 -3.40
N GLN A 187 16.39 -0.97 -4.08
CA GLN A 187 14.96 -1.11 -4.29
C GLN A 187 14.63 -2.41 -5.05
N ALA A 188 15.30 -2.64 -6.20
CA ALA A 188 15.08 -3.85 -7.00
C ALA A 188 15.37 -5.14 -6.17
N GLU A 189 16.44 -5.15 -5.39
CA GLU A 189 16.78 -6.28 -4.52
C GLU A 189 15.73 -6.53 -3.43
N VAL A 190 15.25 -5.48 -2.76
CA VAL A 190 14.19 -5.60 -1.74
C VAL A 190 12.89 -6.12 -2.35
N MET A 191 12.54 -5.65 -3.55
CA MET A 191 11.34 -6.11 -4.24
C MET A 191 11.44 -7.57 -4.68
N ALA A 192 12.59 -8.01 -5.19
CA ALA A 192 12.81 -9.41 -5.54
C ALA A 192 12.67 -10.33 -4.30
N ILE A 193 13.23 -9.92 -3.16
CA ILE A 193 13.11 -10.64 -1.90
C ILE A 193 11.64 -10.74 -1.46
N LEU A 194 10.90 -9.64 -1.52
CA LEU A 194 9.48 -9.65 -1.11
C LEU A 194 8.63 -10.55 -2.02
N ASP A 195 8.88 -10.55 -3.34
CA ASP A 195 8.16 -11.40 -4.28
C ASP A 195 8.50 -12.90 -4.09
N GLU A 196 9.78 -13.24 -3.86
CA GLU A 196 10.21 -14.61 -3.54
C GLU A 196 9.54 -15.10 -2.25
N LEU A 197 9.63 -14.33 -1.16
CA LEU A 197 9.03 -14.69 0.11
C LEU A 197 7.50 -14.81 0.03
N ARG A 198 6.86 -13.95 -0.76
CA ARG A 198 5.41 -14.03 -1.03
C ARG A 198 5.03 -15.36 -1.67
N ARG A 199 5.75 -15.74 -2.74
CA ARG A 199 5.47 -16.99 -3.47
C ARG A 199 5.75 -18.23 -2.61
N ASP A 200 6.88 -18.24 -1.91
CA ASP A 200 7.29 -19.39 -1.12
C ASP A 200 6.40 -19.64 0.10
N ARG A 201 5.87 -18.58 0.70
CA ARG A 201 5.08 -18.65 1.95
C ARG A 201 3.56 -18.49 1.73
N GLY A 202 3.11 -18.22 0.50
CA GLY A 202 1.70 -17.92 0.22
C GLY A 202 1.21 -16.64 0.91
N LEU A 203 2.12 -15.68 1.13
CA LEU A 203 1.88 -14.42 1.82
C LEU A 203 1.04 -13.49 0.94
N ALA A 204 -0.07 -12.99 1.45
CA ALA A 204 -0.80 -11.88 0.79
C ALA A 204 -0.07 -10.56 1.02
N LEU A 205 -0.03 -9.70 0.01
CA LEU A 205 0.70 -8.44 0.04
C LEU A 205 -0.21 -7.26 -0.37
N LEU A 206 -0.31 -6.24 0.48
CA LEU A 206 -0.74 -4.90 0.05
C LEU A 206 0.50 -4.04 -0.13
N PHE A 207 0.82 -3.72 -1.39
CA PHE A 207 1.99 -2.96 -1.75
C PHE A 207 1.62 -1.51 -2.11
N ILE A 208 1.99 -0.57 -1.25
CA ILE A 208 1.73 0.85 -1.46
C ILE A 208 2.94 1.50 -2.11
N THR A 209 2.70 2.21 -3.20
CA THR A 209 3.71 3.00 -3.90
C THR A 209 3.06 4.17 -4.63
N HIS A 210 3.85 5.17 -5.02
CA HIS A 210 3.43 6.21 -5.96
C HIS A 210 3.83 5.88 -7.41
N ASP A 211 4.57 4.79 -7.60
CA ASP A 211 5.07 4.32 -8.89
C ASP A 211 4.21 3.18 -9.44
N LEU A 212 3.52 3.45 -10.55
CA LEU A 212 2.64 2.48 -11.22
C LEU A 212 3.43 1.36 -11.91
N ASP A 213 4.69 1.62 -12.41
CA ASP A 213 5.54 0.58 -13.01
C ASP A 213 6.00 -0.41 -11.96
N LEU A 214 6.40 0.09 -10.80
CA LEU A 214 6.81 -0.75 -9.70
C LEU A 214 5.65 -1.63 -9.23
N ALA A 215 4.43 -1.07 -9.14
CA ALA A 215 3.24 -1.86 -8.85
C ALA A 215 2.97 -2.90 -9.95
N GLY A 216 3.09 -2.51 -11.23
CA GLY A 216 2.93 -3.39 -12.38
C GLY A 216 3.92 -4.56 -12.41
N ALA A 217 5.14 -4.34 -11.93
CA ALA A 217 6.18 -5.37 -11.90
C ALA A 217 6.01 -6.41 -10.78
N VAL A 218 5.29 -6.05 -9.70
CA VAL A 218 5.25 -6.83 -8.45
C VAL A 218 3.87 -7.37 -8.14
N CYS A 219 2.82 -6.64 -8.53
CA CYS A 219 1.46 -6.93 -8.08
C CYS A 219 0.64 -7.62 -9.16
N ASP A 220 -0.20 -8.55 -8.73
CA ASP A 220 -1.15 -9.26 -9.61
C ASP A 220 -2.24 -8.28 -10.09
N ARG A 221 -2.81 -7.51 -9.16
CA ARG A 221 -3.78 -6.45 -9.41
C ARG A 221 -3.33 -5.15 -8.75
N THR A 222 -3.79 -4.03 -9.29
CA THR A 222 -3.50 -2.72 -8.72
C THR A 222 -4.77 -1.88 -8.61
N ALA A 223 -4.97 -1.28 -7.43
CA ALA A 223 -5.99 -0.28 -7.17
C ALA A 223 -5.37 1.12 -7.21
N VAL A 224 -6.00 2.03 -7.94
CA VAL A 224 -5.58 3.43 -8.05
C VAL A 224 -6.45 4.28 -7.14
N MET A 225 -5.81 5.04 -6.25
CA MET A 225 -6.49 5.93 -5.30
C MET A 225 -6.31 7.39 -5.66
N TYR A 226 -7.40 8.14 -5.60
CA TYR A 226 -7.41 9.60 -5.71
C TYR A 226 -8.33 10.20 -4.64
N ALA A 227 -7.86 11.22 -3.93
CA ALA A 227 -8.65 11.96 -2.94
C ALA A 227 -9.47 11.05 -1.99
N GLY A 228 -8.82 10.07 -1.38
CA GLY A 228 -9.43 9.16 -0.40
C GLY A 228 -10.35 8.08 -0.97
N ALA A 229 -10.42 7.92 -2.29
CA ALA A 229 -11.28 6.92 -2.93
C ALA A 229 -10.51 6.05 -3.92
N VAL A 230 -10.93 4.80 -4.07
CA VAL A 230 -10.51 3.94 -5.19
C VAL A 230 -11.24 4.42 -6.43
N VAL A 231 -10.51 4.76 -7.49
CA VAL A 231 -11.05 5.22 -8.77
C VAL A 231 -10.98 4.16 -9.85
N GLU A 232 -10.03 3.23 -9.75
CA GLU A 232 -9.89 2.09 -10.64
C GLU A 232 -9.19 0.94 -9.92
N THR A 233 -9.61 -0.30 -10.19
CA THR A 233 -8.89 -1.52 -9.79
C THR A 233 -8.88 -2.47 -10.98
N ARG A 234 -7.68 -2.99 -11.31
CA ARG A 234 -7.51 -3.84 -12.48
C ARG A 234 -6.29 -4.76 -12.36
N ASP A 235 -6.17 -5.76 -13.25
CA ASP A 235 -4.92 -6.49 -13.46
C ASP A 235 -3.79 -5.47 -13.72
N SER A 236 -2.65 -5.63 -13.08
CA SER A 236 -1.62 -4.60 -13.05
C SER A 236 -1.02 -4.29 -14.43
N ASP A 237 -0.94 -5.29 -15.32
CA ASP A 237 -0.46 -5.15 -16.69
C ASP A 237 -1.39 -4.29 -17.58
N LYS A 238 -2.69 -4.27 -17.26
CA LYS A 238 -3.69 -3.53 -18.04
C LYS A 238 -3.76 -2.04 -17.70
N LEU A 239 -3.35 -1.63 -16.52
CA LEU A 239 -3.42 -0.22 -16.10
C LEU A 239 -2.61 0.72 -16.99
N HIS A 240 -1.54 0.23 -17.62
CA HIS A 240 -0.73 1.01 -18.55
C HIS A 240 -1.27 1.03 -19.96
N SER A 241 -1.73 -0.12 -20.44
CA SER A 241 -2.12 -0.29 -21.84
C SER A 241 -3.57 0.10 -22.12
N ASP A 242 -4.44 -0.09 -21.13
CA ASP A 242 -5.90 0.07 -21.28
C ASP A 242 -6.54 0.59 -19.98
N PRO A 243 -6.14 1.79 -19.48
CA PRO A 243 -6.74 2.38 -18.29
C PRO A 243 -8.22 2.73 -18.51
N LEU A 244 -9.03 2.58 -17.47
CA LEU A 244 -10.48 2.86 -17.52
C LEU A 244 -10.83 4.25 -16.97
N HIS A 245 -9.93 4.82 -16.15
CA HIS A 245 -10.16 6.12 -15.50
C HIS A 245 -9.18 7.17 -16.03
N PRO A 246 -9.64 8.40 -16.35
CA PRO A 246 -8.75 9.48 -16.85
C PRO A 246 -7.57 9.81 -15.91
N TYR A 247 -7.74 9.67 -14.61
CA TYR A 247 -6.64 9.84 -13.66
C TYR A 247 -5.56 8.74 -13.79
N THR A 248 -5.97 7.49 -13.97
CA THR A 248 -5.03 6.38 -14.21
C THR A 248 -4.24 6.60 -15.48
N ALA A 249 -4.90 7.00 -16.57
CA ALA A 249 -4.23 7.35 -17.83
C ALA A 249 -3.23 8.49 -17.64
N ALA A 250 -3.63 9.55 -16.94
CA ALA A 250 -2.75 10.68 -16.64
C ALA A 250 -1.55 10.27 -15.77
N LEU A 251 -1.76 9.40 -14.78
CA LEU A 251 -0.70 8.87 -13.91
C LEU A 251 0.29 8.01 -14.70
N ALA A 252 -0.19 7.20 -15.65
CA ALA A 252 0.64 6.38 -16.52
C ALA A 252 1.55 7.21 -17.44
N VAL A 253 1.11 8.40 -17.87
CA VAL A 253 1.88 9.30 -18.76
C VAL A 253 2.80 10.25 -17.98
N ALA A 254 2.48 10.58 -16.73
CA ALA A 254 3.19 11.60 -15.93
C ALA A 254 4.59 11.17 -15.45
N ARG A 255 5.23 10.19 -16.09
CA ARG A 255 6.50 9.59 -15.64
C ARG A 255 7.72 10.16 -16.33
N PRO A 256 8.86 10.27 -15.63
CA PRO A 256 10.15 10.43 -16.27
C PRO A 256 10.52 9.10 -16.98
N ARG A 257 10.48 9.07 -18.30
CA ARG A 257 11.05 7.94 -19.08
C ARG A 257 12.55 8.18 -19.24
N VAL A 258 13.36 7.21 -18.84
CA VAL A 258 14.82 7.29 -18.91
C VAL A 258 15.31 7.45 -20.39
N ASP A 259 14.51 6.95 -21.33
CA ASP A 259 14.85 6.95 -22.77
C ASP A 259 14.25 8.12 -23.56
N ALA A 260 13.44 8.97 -22.91
CA ALA A 260 12.82 10.08 -23.61
C ALA A 260 13.66 11.35 -23.46
N THR A 261 14.20 11.84 -24.57
CA THR A 261 14.74 13.19 -24.72
C THR A 261 13.63 14.26 -24.71
N ALA A 262 12.54 14.02 -23.98
CA ALA A 262 11.41 14.95 -23.92
C ALA A 262 11.82 16.22 -23.17
N GLU A 263 11.75 17.34 -23.83
CA GLU A 263 12.08 18.67 -23.29
C GLU A 263 11.15 19.08 -22.11
N ARG A 264 10.04 18.38 -21.89
CA ARG A 264 9.11 18.62 -20.78
C ARG A 264 8.49 17.31 -20.27
N LEU A 265 8.54 17.11 -18.96
CA LEU A 265 7.77 16.07 -18.27
C LEU A 265 6.28 16.40 -18.37
N THR A 266 5.47 15.43 -18.76
CA THR A 266 4.02 15.54 -18.70
C THR A 266 3.60 15.46 -17.23
N THR A 267 2.97 16.50 -16.72
CA THR A 267 2.46 16.56 -15.34
C THR A 267 0.94 16.53 -15.34
N ILE A 268 0.35 15.92 -14.33
CA ILE A 268 -1.10 16.00 -14.11
C ILE A 268 -1.45 17.45 -13.72
N ALA A 269 -2.27 18.13 -14.51
CA ALA A 269 -2.61 19.52 -14.29
C ALA A 269 -3.27 19.75 -12.91
N GLY A 270 -2.98 20.89 -12.29
CA GLY A 270 -3.50 21.24 -10.97
C GLY A 270 -2.78 20.56 -9.81
N ARG A 271 -3.17 20.86 -8.58
CA ARG A 271 -2.63 20.22 -7.37
C ARG A 271 -3.42 18.95 -7.00
N SER A 272 -2.76 17.98 -6.40
CA SER A 272 -3.41 16.85 -5.76
C SER A 272 -4.37 17.34 -4.67
N GLN A 273 -5.54 16.72 -4.56
CA GLN A 273 -6.55 17.05 -3.56
C GLN A 273 -6.61 15.96 -2.49
N SER A 274 -6.83 16.39 -1.27
CA SER A 274 -7.17 15.50 -0.16
C SER A 274 -8.66 15.11 -0.24
N ALA A 275 -9.06 14.06 0.46
CA ALA A 275 -10.46 13.61 0.46
C ALA A 275 -11.44 14.68 0.97
N TYR A 276 -11.02 15.50 1.93
CA TYR A 276 -11.85 16.59 2.49
C TYR A 276 -11.92 17.83 1.60
N GLU A 277 -11.02 17.97 0.61
CA GLU A 277 -11.04 19.06 -0.38
C GLU A 277 -11.79 18.67 -1.66
N ALA A 278 -11.98 17.36 -1.87
CA ALA A 278 -12.61 16.85 -3.07
C ALA A 278 -14.09 17.22 -3.14
N PRO A 279 -14.63 17.49 -4.33
CA PRO A 279 -16.06 17.73 -4.50
C PRO A 279 -16.87 16.48 -4.10
N PRO A 280 -18.15 16.65 -3.70
CA PRO A 280 -19.04 15.54 -3.36
C PRO A 280 -19.35 14.62 -4.55
N ALA A 281 -19.14 15.10 -5.76
CA ALA A 281 -19.30 14.39 -7.03
C ALA A 281 -18.02 13.58 -7.39
N CYS A 282 -17.67 13.49 -8.70
CA CYS A 282 -16.41 12.86 -9.09
C CYS A 282 -15.21 13.60 -8.49
N PRO A 283 -14.38 12.98 -7.64
CA PRO A 283 -13.28 13.67 -6.96
C PRO A 283 -12.21 14.21 -7.93
N PHE A 284 -12.07 13.60 -9.10
CA PHE A 284 -11.11 14.03 -10.12
C PHE A 284 -11.67 15.09 -11.07
N SER A 285 -12.96 15.42 -11.03
CA SER A 285 -13.60 16.37 -11.97
C SER A 285 -12.87 17.71 -12.09
N PRO A 286 -12.28 18.33 -11.04
CA PRO A 286 -11.58 19.62 -11.19
C PRO A 286 -10.27 19.55 -12.01
N ARG A 287 -9.71 18.35 -12.20
CA ARG A 287 -8.45 18.12 -12.93
C ARG A 287 -8.63 17.29 -14.19
N CYS A 288 -9.84 16.78 -14.43
CA CYS A 288 -10.13 15.86 -15.52
C CYS A 288 -10.24 16.62 -16.86
N PRO A 289 -9.41 16.32 -17.87
CA PRO A 289 -9.52 16.97 -19.18
C PRO A 289 -10.79 16.56 -19.94
N HIS A 290 -11.47 15.50 -19.48
CA HIS A 290 -12.68 14.95 -20.07
C HIS A 290 -13.94 15.26 -19.25
N VAL A 291 -13.88 16.23 -18.33
CA VAL A 291 -15.02 16.58 -17.47
C VAL A 291 -16.25 17.01 -18.28
N GLN A 292 -17.44 16.58 -17.83
CA GLN A 292 -18.76 17.01 -18.33
C GLN A 292 -19.67 17.30 -17.15
N ASP A 293 -20.82 17.95 -17.38
CA ASP A 293 -21.77 18.35 -16.33
C ASP A 293 -22.15 17.17 -15.42
N ARG A 294 -22.47 16.01 -15.98
CA ARG A 294 -22.79 14.78 -15.22
C ARG A 294 -21.67 14.29 -14.30
N CYS A 295 -20.40 14.70 -14.53
CA CYS A 295 -19.29 14.36 -13.64
C CYS A 295 -19.31 15.22 -12.37
N THR A 296 -20.07 16.31 -12.35
CA THR A 296 -20.18 17.26 -11.23
C THR A 296 -21.51 17.16 -10.47
N GLU A 297 -22.44 16.34 -10.94
CA GLU A 297 -23.77 16.15 -10.33
C GLU A 297 -23.73 15.23 -9.12
N GLU A 298 -23.21 14.02 -9.31
CA GLU A 298 -23.13 13.01 -8.25
C GLU A 298 -21.84 12.20 -8.30
N ARG A 299 -21.53 11.53 -7.20
CA ARG A 299 -20.35 10.66 -7.10
C ARG A 299 -20.61 9.36 -7.85
N PRO A 300 -19.78 9.01 -8.86
CA PRO A 300 -19.91 7.71 -9.53
C PRO A 300 -19.71 6.54 -8.57
N PRO A 301 -20.52 5.49 -8.64
CA PRO A 301 -20.25 4.26 -7.92
C PRO A 301 -19.01 3.56 -8.50
N LEU A 302 -18.30 2.80 -7.66
CA LEU A 302 -17.29 1.87 -8.14
C LEU A 302 -18.04 0.66 -8.74
N ARG A 303 -17.85 0.41 -10.04
CA ARG A 303 -18.60 -0.61 -10.77
C ARG A 303 -17.69 -1.46 -11.64
N GLU A 304 -18.09 -2.68 -11.89
CA GLU A 304 -17.39 -3.61 -12.78
C GLU A 304 -17.41 -3.12 -14.23
N LEU A 305 -16.27 -3.15 -14.90
CA LEU A 305 -16.10 -2.90 -16.32
C LEU A 305 -14.87 -3.64 -16.85
N ASP A 306 -15.03 -4.46 -17.89
CA ASP A 306 -13.94 -5.12 -18.62
C ASP A 306 -12.91 -5.87 -17.76
N GLY A 307 -13.38 -6.59 -16.75
CA GLY A 307 -12.56 -7.36 -15.82
C GLY A 307 -11.81 -6.51 -14.80
N GLY A 308 -12.22 -5.26 -14.62
CA GLY A 308 -11.77 -4.37 -13.58
C GLY A 308 -12.91 -3.61 -12.92
N GLN A 309 -12.62 -2.72 -12.02
CA GLN A 309 -13.59 -1.83 -11.39
C GLN A 309 -13.21 -0.38 -11.68
N VAL A 310 -14.20 0.47 -11.95
CA VAL A 310 -13.96 1.87 -12.26
C VAL A 310 -15.02 2.78 -11.66
N ARG A 311 -14.57 3.94 -11.16
CA ARG A 311 -15.42 5.02 -10.63
C ARG A 311 -15.44 6.21 -11.61
N CYS A 312 -15.98 5.97 -12.82
CA CYS A 312 -16.11 6.99 -13.85
C CYS A 312 -17.41 6.80 -14.63
N VAL A 313 -18.22 7.88 -14.76
CA VAL A 313 -19.48 7.86 -15.54
C VAL A 313 -19.24 7.79 -17.05
N ARG A 314 -18.00 8.11 -17.47
CA ARG A 314 -17.60 8.16 -18.90
C ARG A 314 -16.66 7.04 -19.32
N ALA A 315 -16.45 6.03 -18.48
CA ALA A 315 -15.44 5.02 -18.74
C ALA A 315 -15.63 4.32 -20.11
N GLU A 316 -16.88 3.97 -20.49
CA GLU A 316 -17.17 3.35 -21.78
C GLU A 316 -16.93 4.29 -22.96
N GLU A 317 -17.27 5.58 -22.82
CA GLU A 317 -17.12 6.57 -23.91
C GLU A 317 -15.64 6.91 -24.17
N LEU A 318 -14.82 6.90 -23.11
CA LEU A 318 -13.40 7.24 -23.18
C LEU A 318 -12.52 6.04 -23.49
N ARG A 319 -13.11 4.86 -23.60
CA ARG A 319 -12.37 3.64 -23.91
C ARG A 319 -11.64 3.77 -25.25
N GLY A 320 -10.36 3.46 -25.26
CA GLY A 320 -9.48 3.66 -26.43
C GLY A 320 -8.87 5.05 -26.52
N ASP A 321 -9.57 6.11 -26.11
CA ASP A 321 -9.00 7.46 -26.06
C ASP A 321 -8.01 7.64 -24.89
N LEU A 322 -8.18 6.84 -23.83
CA LEU A 322 -7.29 6.81 -22.65
C LEU A 322 -6.06 5.92 -22.85
N ALA A 323 -6.05 5.08 -23.90
CA ALA A 323 -4.94 4.19 -24.17
C ALA A 323 -3.65 5.01 -24.36
N VAL A 324 -2.66 4.74 -23.53
CA VAL A 324 -1.33 5.32 -23.66
C VAL A 324 -0.70 4.66 -24.87
N SER A 325 -0.63 5.40 -25.99
CA SER A 325 0.01 4.91 -27.21
C SER A 325 1.44 4.48 -26.89
N SER A 326 1.70 3.18 -26.93
CA SER A 326 3.05 2.61 -26.87
C SER A 326 3.78 2.89 -28.20
N HIS A 327 3.98 4.18 -28.52
CA HIS A 327 4.72 4.53 -29.73
C HIS A 327 6.14 4.94 -29.35
N GLY A 328 7.08 4.11 -29.84
CA GLY A 328 8.46 4.39 -30.11
C GLY A 328 9.44 3.86 -29.13
#